data_68e4da35b8aaef2aee0a4276e6abbe5d
#
_entry.id   68e4da35b8aaef2aee0a4276e6abbe5d
#
_cell.length_a   1.000
_cell.length_b   1.000
_cell.length_c   1.000
_cell.angle_alpha   90.00
_cell.angle_beta   90.00
_cell.angle_gamma   90.00
#
_symmetry.space_group_name_H-M   'P 1'
#
loop_
_entity.id
_entity.type
_entity.pdbx_description
1 polymer ?
#
loop_
_entity_poly.entity_id
_entity_poly.type
_entity_poly.pdbx_seq_one_letter_code
_entity_poly.pdbx_strand_id
1 'polypeptide(L)'
;MNDRIILVVDDETDLLEMVKSIFTRAGFTQVLTASSGETALKMCKEQEPDMIILDVMMPGMDGFATLKELRKTSKIPVLMLTARGEAEDKFAGFESGAYDYLLKPFLPKELLFRVQAILKRAYPEQERKVFFDTTTVDLEKAIVQRNSESIPLTAKELQLFEKLYENAGRIVTTGSLCQAVCGDYWQGYESTLATHIRHL
;
A
#
# COMPACT_ATOMS: atom_id res chain seq x y z
N MET A 1 -4.86 2.06 1.56
CA MET A 1 -3.67 1.38 0.99
C MET A 1 -4.03 0.46 -0.16
N ASN A 2 -5.19 -0.20 -0.11
CA ASN A 2 -5.63 -1.18 -1.11
C ASN A 2 -6.17 -0.58 -2.43
N ASP A 3 -6.45 0.72 -2.45
CA ASP A 3 -6.97 1.44 -3.63
C ASP A 3 -5.86 1.97 -4.56
N ARG A 4 -4.59 1.71 -4.21
CA ARG A 4 -3.44 2.13 -5.01
C ARG A 4 -3.34 1.31 -6.30
N ILE A 5 -3.03 1.99 -7.40
CA ILE A 5 -2.84 1.39 -8.72
C ILE A 5 -1.39 0.91 -8.83
N ILE A 6 -1.20 -0.39 -8.99
CA ILE A 6 0.13 -1.00 -9.22
C ILE A 6 0.21 -1.42 -10.68
N LEU A 7 1.24 -0.96 -11.39
CA LEU A 7 1.55 -1.41 -12.74
C LEU A 7 2.71 -2.41 -12.69
N VAL A 8 2.50 -3.61 -13.20
CA VAL A 8 3.51 -4.67 -13.35
C VAL A 8 3.93 -4.76 -14.81
N VAL A 9 5.23 -4.71 -15.05
CA VAL A 9 5.81 -4.69 -16.40
C VAL A 9 6.83 -5.79 -16.54
N ASP A 10 6.56 -6.75 -17.42
CA ASP A 10 7.42 -7.92 -17.69
C ASP A 10 6.98 -8.53 -19.02
N ASP A 11 7.88 -9.06 -19.84
CA ASP A 11 7.52 -9.73 -21.08
C ASP A 11 7.00 -11.16 -20.88
N GLU A 12 7.24 -11.75 -19.69
CA GLU A 12 6.73 -13.06 -19.31
C GLU A 12 5.28 -12.98 -18.79
N THR A 13 4.33 -13.40 -19.60
CA THR A 13 2.88 -13.38 -19.27
C THR A 13 2.57 -14.15 -17.98
N ASP A 14 3.21 -15.30 -17.77
CA ASP A 14 2.99 -16.15 -16.60
C ASP A 14 3.42 -15.41 -15.31
N LEU A 15 4.51 -14.65 -15.37
CA LEU A 15 4.97 -13.83 -14.25
C LEU A 15 4.00 -12.69 -13.97
N LEU A 16 3.49 -12.03 -15.01
CA LEU A 16 2.47 -10.98 -14.85
C LEU A 16 1.22 -11.51 -14.13
N GLU A 17 0.71 -12.67 -14.55
CA GLU A 17 -0.47 -13.29 -13.93
C GLU A 17 -0.19 -13.73 -12.49
N MET A 18 0.98 -14.32 -12.23
CA MET A 18 1.40 -14.71 -10.88
C MET A 18 1.46 -13.48 -9.96
N VAL A 19 2.13 -12.41 -10.37
CA VAL A 19 2.27 -11.19 -9.58
C VAL A 19 0.91 -10.53 -9.36
N LYS A 20 0.07 -10.42 -10.37
CA LYS A 20 -1.31 -9.93 -10.25
C LYS A 20 -2.11 -10.72 -9.23
N SER A 21 -2.02 -12.07 -9.25
CA SER A 21 -2.68 -12.94 -8.28
C SER A 21 -2.20 -12.68 -6.84
N ILE A 22 -0.88 -12.50 -6.64
CA ILE A 22 -0.29 -12.19 -5.32
C ILE A 22 -0.91 -10.92 -4.75
N PHE A 23 -0.92 -9.83 -5.53
CA PHE A 23 -1.44 -8.54 -5.07
C PHE A 23 -2.95 -8.53 -4.87
N THR A 24 -3.71 -9.17 -5.76
CA THR A 24 -5.16 -9.31 -5.61
C THR A 24 -5.52 -10.06 -4.32
N ARG A 25 -4.81 -11.15 -4.00
CA ARG A 25 -4.99 -11.89 -2.73
C ARG A 25 -4.59 -11.06 -1.50
N ALA A 26 -3.65 -10.14 -1.65
CA ALA A 26 -3.25 -9.22 -0.61
C ALA A 26 -4.20 -8.01 -0.46
N GLY A 27 -5.30 -7.97 -1.24
CA GLY A 27 -6.35 -6.96 -1.15
C GLY A 27 -6.12 -5.71 -2.01
N PHE A 28 -5.16 -5.72 -2.94
CA PHE A 28 -5.05 -4.64 -3.93
C PHE A 28 -6.12 -4.81 -5.01
N THR A 29 -6.90 -3.76 -5.23
CA THR A 29 -8.05 -3.79 -6.15
C THR A 29 -7.67 -3.43 -7.58
N GLN A 30 -6.57 -2.69 -7.78
CA GLN A 30 -6.14 -2.17 -9.07
C GLN A 30 -4.70 -2.61 -9.40
N VAL A 31 -4.58 -3.72 -10.10
CA VAL A 31 -3.30 -4.26 -10.58
C VAL A 31 -3.33 -4.34 -12.11
N LEU A 32 -2.58 -3.45 -12.73
CA LEU A 32 -2.42 -3.35 -14.17
C LEU A 32 -1.18 -4.12 -14.62
N THR A 33 -1.17 -4.59 -15.86
CA THR A 33 -0.05 -5.33 -16.45
C THR A 33 0.32 -4.77 -17.81
N ALA A 34 1.61 -4.73 -18.12
CA ALA A 34 2.14 -4.37 -19.44
C ALA A 34 3.25 -5.35 -19.82
N SER A 35 3.32 -5.73 -21.09
CA SER A 35 4.29 -6.70 -21.61
C SER A 35 5.50 -6.03 -22.29
N SER A 36 5.64 -4.71 -22.23
CA SER A 36 6.79 -3.97 -22.77
C SER A 36 6.95 -2.60 -22.14
N GLY A 37 8.15 -2.02 -22.25
CA GLY A 37 8.45 -0.68 -21.76
C GLY A 37 7.59 0.40 -22.43
N GLU A 38 7.36 0.30 -23.74
CA GLU A 38 6.56 1.25 -24.50
C GLU A 38 5.10 1.24 -24.02
N THR A 39 4.53 0.05 -23.82
CA THR A 39 3.18 -0.12 -23.27
C THR A 39 3.09 0.46 -21.86
N ALA A 40 4.09 0.21 -21.03
CA ALA A 40 4.16 0.74 -19.67
C ALA A 40 4.17 2.29 -19.66
N LEU A 41 4.99 2.92 -20.50
CA LEU A 41 5.06 4.38 -20.61
C LEU A 41 3.73 5.01 -21.07
N LYS A 42 3.00 4.34 -21.96
CA LYS A 42 1.67 4.75 -22.38
C LYS A 42 0.69 4.64 -21.22
N MET A 43 0.66 3.49 -20.53
CA MET A 43 -0.22 3.26 -19.40
C MET A 43 0.06 4.22 -18.23
N CYS A 44 1.31 4.59 -18.00
CA CYS A 44 1.66 5.58 -16.99
C CYS A 44 1.02 6.95 -17.22
N LYS A 45 0.86 7.35 -18.49
CA LYS A 45 0.20 8.62 -18.85
C LYS A 45 -1.33 8.55 -18.76
N GLU A 46 -1.91 7.39 -19.04
CA GLU A 46 -3.36 7.21 -19.12
C GLU A 46 -3.98 6.81 -17.78
N GLN A 47 -3.26 6.04 -16.96
CA GLN A 47 -3.78 5.42 -15.75
C GLN A 47 -3.16 5.95 -14.45
N GLU A 48 -2.09 6.74 -14.55
CA GLU A 48 -1.39 7.36 -13.42
C GLU A 48 -1.12 6.40 -12.25
N PRO A 49 -0.41 5.27 -12.46
CA PRO A 49 -0.19 4.30 -11.40
C PRO A 49 0.57 4.91 -10.22
N ASP A 50 0.27 4.43 -9.02
CA ASP A 50 0.97 4.85 -7.80
C ASP A 50 2.34 4.18 -7.66
N MET A 51 2.56 3.05 -8.31
CA MET A 51 3.82 2.32 -8.26
C MET A 51 3.99 1.44 -9.48
N ILE A 52 5.25 1.26 -9.88
CA ILE A 52 5.61 0.37 -11.00
C ILE A 52 6.54 -0.72 -10.46
N ILE A 53 6.27 -1.96 -10.86
CA ILE A 53 7.18 -3.11 -10.74
C ILE A 53 7.67 -3.36 -12.16
N LEU A 54 8.95 -3.23 -12.41
CA LEU A 54 9.51 -3.18 -13.76
C LEU A 54 10.65 -4.19 -13.92
N ASP A 55 10.48 -5.12 -14.84
CA ASP A 55 11.56 -6.02 -15.22
C ASP A 55 12.69 -5.27 -15.93
N VAL A 56 13.92 -5.68 -15.65
CA VAL A 56 15.12 -5.13 -16.30
C VAL A 56 15.24 -5.68 -17.72
N MET A 57 15.03 -7.00 -17.90
CA MET A 57 15.33 -7.70 -19.14
C MET A 57 14.07 -7.90 -19.97
N MET A 58 13.79 -6.94 -20.82
CA MET A 58 12.68 -7.03 -21.79
C MET A 58 13.17 -6.82 -23.21
N PRO A 59 12.56 -7.49 -24.21
CA PRO A 59 12.85 -7.23 -25.63
C PRO A 59 12.49 -5.79 -26.01
N GLY A 60 13.28 -5.21 -26.89
CA GLY A 60 13.07 -3.82 -27.34
C GLY A 60 13.56 -2.80 -26.35
N MET A 61 12.66 -2.08 -25.69
CA MET A 61 12.99 -1.13 -24.65
C MET A 61 13.15 -1.85 -23.30
N ASP A 62 14.39 -1.98 -22.82
CA ASP A 62 14.70 -2.60 -21.54
C ASP A 62 14.17 -1.77 -20.35
N GLY A 63 14.18 -2.36 -19.14
CA GLY A 63 13.67 -1.70 -17.94
C GLY A 63 14.44 -0.43 -17.58
N PHE A 64 15.75 -0.36 -17.81
CA PHE A 64 16.52 0.86 -17.53
C PHE A 64 16.20 1.99 -18.51
N ALA A 65 16.07 1.68 -19.80
CA ALA A 65 15.64 2.64 -20.78
C ALA A 65 14.22 3.15 -20.50
N THR A 66 13.32 2.25 -20.09
CA THR A 66 11.95 2.57 -19.68
C THR A 66 11.96 3.50 -18.44
N LEU A 67 12.75 3.17 -17.42
CA LEU A 67 12.88 4.00 -16.22
C LEU A 67 13.44 5.39 -16.55
N LYS A 68 14.48 5.46 -17.37
CA LYS A 68 15.09 6.72 -17.79
C LYS A 68 14.08 7.62 -18.53
N GLU A 69 13.27 7.04 -19.41
CA GLU A 69 12.23 7.77 -20.13
C GLU A 69 11.12 8.24 -19.17
N LEU A 70 10.69 7.37 -18.25
CA LEU A 70 9.70 7.68 -17.22
C LEU A 70 10.16 8.86 -16.35
N ARG A 71 11.42 8.90 -15.95
CA ARG A 71 11.98 9.94 -15.07
C ARG A 71 12.01 11.33 -15.68
N LYS A 72 11.84 11.46 -17.00
CA LYS A 72 11.69 12.78 -17.65
C LYS A 72 10.40 13.49 -17.24
N THR A 73 9.36 12.72 -16.90
CA THR A 73 8.00 13.25 -16.66
C THR A 73 7.39 12.82 -15.33
N SER A 74 7.95 11.82 -14.65
CA SER A 74 7.32 11.24 -13.46
C SER A 74 8.31 10.84 -12.38
N LYS A 75 7.87 11.01 -11.12
CA LYS A 75 8.57 10.56 -9.91
C LYS A 75 7.91 9.32 -9.28
N ILE A 76 7.02 8.64 -9.99
CA ILE A 76 6.37 7.42 -9.51
C ILE A 76 7.42 6.45 -8.99
N PRO A 77 7.24 5.85 -7.79
CA PRO A 77 8.19 4.87 -7.27
C PRO A 77 8.24 3.63 -8.16
N VAL A 78 9.46 3.16 -8.43
CA VAL A 78 9.72 2.00 -9.28
C VAL A 78 10.54 0.98 -8.49
N LEU A 79 10.05 -0.25 -8.41
CA LEU A 79 10.78 -1.43 -7.98
C LEU A 79 11.28 -2.17 -9.21
N MET A 80 12.59 -2.30 -9.35
CA MET A 80 13.18 -3.04 -10.47
C MET A 80 13.27 -4.53 -10.14
N LEU A 81 12.83 -5.39 -11.06
CA LEU A 81 13.09 -6.83 -11.00
C LEU A 81 14.33 -7.13 -11.84
N THR A 82 15.30 -7.88 -11.32
CA THR A 82 16.55 -8.13 -12.02
C THR A 82 17.06 -9.55 -11.79
N ALA A 83 17.76 -10.13 -12.77
CA ALA A 83 18.42 -11.42 -12.61
C ALA A 83 19.76 -11.26 -11.84
N ARG A 84 20.20 -12.39 -11.22
CA ARG A 84 21.48 -12.45 -10.50
C ARG A 84 22.64 -12.23 -11.48
N GLY A 85 23.53 -11.27 -11.21
CA GLY A 85 24.70 -10.93 -12.06
C GLY A 85 24.58 -9.62 -12.81
N GLU A 86 23.36 -9.12 -13.09
CA GLU A 86 23.16 -7.84 -13.78
C GLU A 86 23.13 -6.67 -12.79
N ALA A 87 22.77 -6.97 -11.54
CA ALA A 87 22.79 -5.99 -10.45
C ALA A 87 24.21 -5.46 -10.19
N GLU A 88 25.23 -6.33 -10.22
CA GLU A 88 26.60 -5.97 -9.85
C GLU A 88 27.26 -5.02 -10.86
N ASP A 89 27.02 -5.18 -12.16
CA ASP A 89 27.57 -4.33 -13.21
C ASP A 89 26.85 -2.98 -13.38
N LYS A 90 25.58 -2.89 -12.98
CA LYS A 90 24.73 -1.70 -13.15
C LYS A 90 24.48 -0.93 -11.85
N PHE A 91 24.72 -1.53 -10.68
CA PHE A 91 24.73 -0.83 -9.38
C PHE A 91 25.86 0.21 -9.24
N ALA A 92 26.86 0.18 -10.12
CA ALA A 92 27.89 1.22 -10.20
C ALA A 92 27.35 2.60 -10.63
N GLY A 93 26.07 2.66 -11.07
CA GLY A 93 25.37 3.90 -11.39
C GLY A 93 24.14 4.10 -10.52
N PHE A 94 24.29 4.50 -9.27
CA PHE A 94 23.21 4.89 -8.34
C PHE A 94 22.35 6.09 -8.83
N GLU A 95 22.50 6.47 -10.08
CA GLU A 95 21.76 7.55 -10.74
C GLU A 95 20.47 7.07 -11.45
N SER A 96 20.11 5.77 -11.35
CA SER A 96 18.97 5.23 -12.13
C SER A 96 17.61 5.80 -11.71
N GLY A 97 17.48 6.33 -10.49
CA GLY A 97 16.21 6.85 -9.97
C GLY A 97 15.21 5.76 -9.61
N ALA A 98 15.61 4.50 -9.46
CA ALA A 98 14.80 3.43 -8.89
C ALA A 98 14.66 3.60 -7.37
N TYR A 99 13.54 3.13 -6.81
CA TYR A 99 13.32 3.15 -5.36
C TYR A 99 13.94 1.94 -4.65
N ASP A 100 13.91 0.79 -5.31
CA ASP A 100 14.46 -0.47 -4.78
C ASP A 100 14.66 -1.47 -5.93
N TYR A 101 15.36 -2.58 -5.62
CA TYR A 101 15.63 -3.69 -6.53
C TYR A 101 15.26 -5.01 -5.87
N LEU A 102 14.73 -5.95 -6.66
CA LEU A 102 14.43 -7.30 -6.23
C LEU A 102 15.00 -8.32 -7.21
N LEU A 103 15.79 -9.26 -6.70
CA LEU A 103 16.42 -10.30 -7.51
C LEU A 103 15.42 -11.41 -7.88
N LYS A 104 15.41 -11.82 -9.15
CA LYS A 104 14.73 -13.04 -9.63
C LYS A 104 15.66 -14.26 -9.39
N PRO A 105 15.12 -15.43 -8.91
CA PRO A 105 13.75 -15.65 -8.46
C PRO A 105 13.49 -15.08 -7.05
N PHE A 106 12.30 -14.54 -6.83
CA PHE A 106 11.92 -13.94 -5.57
C PHE A 106 10.76 -14.70 -4.90
N LEU A 107 10.64 -14.54 -3.59
CA LEU A 107 9.49 -15.04 -2.84
C LEU A 107 8.30 -14.10 -2.94
N PRO A 108 7.06 -14.59 -3.12
CA PRO A 108 5.85 -13.76 -3.13
C PRO A 108 5.73 -12.80 -1.94
N LYS A 109 6.09 -13.29 -0.75
CA LYS A 109 6.07 -12.47 0.48
C LYS A 109 7.11 -11.34 0.43
N GLU A 110 8.29 -11.58 -0.13
CA GLU A 110 9.33 -10.56 -0.24
C GLU A 110 8.89 -9.42 -1.17
N LEU A 111 8.36 -9.76 -2.35
CA LEU A 111 7.82 -8.79 -3.28
C LEU A 111 6.75 -7.93 -2.61
N LEU A 112 5.79 -8.56 -1.91
CA LEU A 112 4.71 -7.86 -1.23
C LEU A 112 5.23 -6.90 -0.15
N PHE A 113 6.17 -7.35 0.70
CA PHE A 113 6.75 -6.50 1.74
C PHE A 113 7.51 -5.30 1.18
N ARG A 114 8.27 -5.47 0.10
CA ARG A 114 9.00 -4.38 -0.55
C ARG A 114 8.04 -3.34 -1.13
N VAL A 115 7.01 -3.79 -1.84
CA VAL A 115 5.97 -2.92 -2.41
C VAL A 115 5.28 -2.12 -1.30
N GLN A 116 4.86 -2.75 -0.21
CA GLN A 116 4.25 -2.06 0.91
C GLN A 116 5.19 -1.03 1.56
N ALA A 117 6.47 -1.38 1.74
CA ALA A 117 7.47 -0.47 2.29
C ALA A 117 7.73 0.74 1.38
N ILE A 118 7.77 0.52 0.05
CA ILE A 118 7.95 1.59 -0.94
C ILE A 118 6.72 2.51 -0.93
N LEU A 119 5.51 1.96 -1.01
CA LEU A 119 4.28 2.74 -0.99
C LEU A 119 4.16 3.57 0.29
N LYS A 120 4.46 2.99 1.45
CA LYS A 120 4.46 3.71 2.72
C LYS A 120 5.45 4.87 2.75
N ARG A 121 6.63 4.72 2.15
CA ARG A 121 7.66 5.76 2.09
C ARG A 121 7.37 6.82 1.02
N ALA A 122 6.86 6.41 -0.15
CA ALA A 122 6.57 7.32 -1.25
C ALA A 122 5.30 8.13 -1.01
N TYR A 123 4.35 7.52 -0.34
CA TYR A 123 3.07 8.12 0.05
C TYR A 123 2.92 7.96 1.56
N PRO A 124 3.68 8.71 2.37
CA PRO A 124 3.42 8.76 3.80
C PRO A 124 1.93 9.07 3.93
N GLU A 125 1.21 8.18 4.61
CA GLU A 125 -0.25 8.28 4.71
C GLU A 125 -0.56 9.74 5.02
N GLN A 126 -1.32 10.39 4.14
CA GLN A 126 -1.93 11.68 4.48
C GLN A 126 -2.53 11.45 5.85
N GLU A 127 -2.12 12.25 6.83
CA GLU A 127 -2.53 12.14 8.23
C GLU A 127 -3.87 11.42 8.30
N ARG A 128 -3.90 10.21 8.89
CA ARG A 128 -5.13 9.37 8.95
C ARG A 128 -6.15 10.12 9.80
N LYS A 129 -6.70 11.20 9.23
CA LYS A 129 -7.67 12.06 9.85
C LYS A 129 -9.04 11.80 9.29
N VAL A 130 -9.96 11.53 10.16
CA VAL A 130 -11.39 11.44 9.84
C VAL A 130 -12.02 12.78 10.22
N PHE A 131 -12.66 13.40 9.24
CA PHE A 131 -13.31 14.70 9.43
C PHE A 131 -14.81 14.50 9.62
N PHE A 132 -15.34 15.09 10.68
CA PHE A 132 -16.75 15.30 10.91
C PHE A 132 -17.01 16.81 10.94
N ASP A 133 -18.27 17.24 10.95
CA ASP A 133 -18.63 18.66 10.83
C ASP A 133 -17.84 19.61 11.77
N THR A 134 -17.65 19.21 13.02
CA THR A 134 -16.96 20.03 14.04
C THR A 134 -15.79 19.32 14.71
N THR A 135 -15.50 18.07 14.30
CA THR A 135 -14.56 17.21 15.00
C THR A 135 -13.63 16.53 13.99
N THR A 136 -12.34 16.45 14.32
CA THR A 136 -11.36 15.70 13.53
C THR A 136 -10.76 14.60 14.41
N VAL A 137 -10.73 13.37 13.92
CA VAL A 137 -10.07 12.25 14.59
C VAL A 137 -8.77 11.95 13.86
N ASP A 138 -7.64 12.21 14.52
CA ASP A 138 -6.30 11.86 14.03
C ASP A 138 -5.98 10.43 14.50
N LEU A 139 -6.11 9.47 13.58
CA LEU A 139 -5.92 8.05 13.88
C LEU A 139 -4.43 7.68 14.08
N GLU A 140 -3.52 8.49 13.57
CA GLU A 140 -2.09 8.26 13.74
C GLU A 140 -1.62 8.70 15.14
N LYS A 141 -2.11 9.86 15.58
CA LYS A 141 -1.78 10.41 16.90
C LYS A 141 -2.70 9.91 18.01
N ALA A 142 -3.77 9.17 17.65
CA ALA A 142 -4.83 8.76 18.56
C ALA A 142 -5.43 9.95 19.33
N ILE A 143 -5.83 11.00 18.61
CA ILE A 143 -6.33 12.24 19.19
C ILE A 143 -7.63 12.64 18.50
N VAL A 144 -8.61 13.06 19.29
CA VAL A 144 -9.83 13.74 18.84
C VAL A 144 -9.66 15.23 19.03
N GLN A 145 -9.84 16.01 17.98
CA GLN A 145 -9.81 17.46 18.01
C GLN A 145 -11.21 18.03 17.77
N ARG A 146 -11.69 18.85 18.68
CA ARG A 146 -12.94 19.57 18.55
C ARG A 146 -12.72 21.03 18.97
N ASN A 147 -12.94 21.96 18.05
CA ASN A 147 -12.60 23.37 18.23
C ASN A 147 -11.11 23.54 18.58
N SER A 148 -10.79 24.03 19.77
CA SER A 148 -9.42 24.19 20.26
C SER A 148 -9.01 23.12 21.29
N GLU A 149 -9.88 22.17 21.58
CA GLU A 149 -9.63 21.11 22.53
C GLU A 149 -9.10 19.87 21.82
N SER A 150 -8.17 19.16 22.48
CA SER A 150 -7.53 17.95 21.99
C SER A 150 -7.59 16.87 23.05
N ILE A 151 -8.28 15.77 22.76
CA ILE A 151 -8.52 14.67 23.70
C ILE A 151 -7.81 13.42 23.16
N PRO A 152 -6.88 12.82 23.90
CA PRO A 152 -6.23 11.60 23.48
C PRO A 152 -7.19 10.39 23.61
N LEU A 153 -7.15 9.51 22.60
CA LEU A 153 -7.81 8.21 22.65
C LEU A 153 -6.87 7.16 23.25
N THR A 154 -7.40 6.30 24.08
CA THR A 154 -6.69 5.08 24.47
C THR A 154 -6.55 4.13 23.28
N ALA A 155 -5.61 3.18 23.33
CA ALA A 155 -5.43 2.20 22.28
C ALA A 155 -6.71 1.40 21.96
N LYS A 156 -7.53 1.12 22.98
CA LYS A 156 -8.80 0.40 22.82
C LYS A 156 -9.89 1.26 22.17
N GLU A 157 -9.97 2.52 22.53
CA GLU A 157 -10.91 3.47 21.93
C GLU A 157 -10.54 3.71 20.46
N LEU A 158 -9.26 3.84 20.13
CA LEU A 158 -8.80 3.94 18.75
C LEU A 158 -9.18 2.71 17.92
N GLN A 159 -8.89 1.48 18.40
CA GLN A 159 -9.25 0.23 17.74
C GLN A 159 -10.76 0.11 17.53
N LEU A 160 -11.53 0.52 18.52
CA LEU A 160 -13.00 0.51 18.46
C LEU A 160 -13.50 1.50 17.41
N PHE A 161 -12.97 2.72 17.42
CA PHE A 161 -13.29 3.75 16.43
C PHE A 161 -12.95 3.28 15.01
N GLU A 162 -11.74 2.78 14.77
CA GLU A 162 -11.31 2.25 13.47
C GLU A 162 -12.27 1.16 12.97
N LYS A 163 -12.62 0.19 13.84
CA LYS A 163 -13.54 -0.89 13.50
C LYS A 163 -14.92 -0.40 13.12
N LEU A 164 -15.45 0.59 13.84
CA LEU A 164 -16.75 1.20 13.54
C LEU A 164 -16.71 2.01 12.24
N TYR A 165 -15.65 2.81 12.06
CA TYR A 165 -15.47 3.65 10.89
C TYR A 165 -15.32 2.84 9.60
N GLU A 166 -14.52 1.77 9.61
CA GLU A 166 -14.36 0.84 8.47
C GLU A 166 -15.68 0.15 8.08
N ASN A 167 -16.61 0.06 9.01
CA ASN A 167 -17.93 -0.55 8.79
C ASN A 167 -19.06 0.48 8.81
N ALA A 168 -18.77 1.74 8.55
CA ALA A 168 -19.77 2.81 8.54
C ALA A 168 -20.96 2.45 7.62
N GLY A 169 -22.20 2.65 8.11
CA GLY A 169 -23.42 2.28 7.39
C GLY A 169 -23.77 0.78 7.45
N ARG A 170 -23.02 -0.04 8.18
CA ARG A 170 -23.30 -1.47 8.40
C ARG A 170 -23.48 -1.77 9.88
N ILE A 171 -24.25 -2.82 10.19
CA ILE A 171 -24.39 -3.30 11.56
C ILE A 171 -23.13 -4.05 11.96
N VAL A 172 -22.49 -3.61 13.05
CA VAL A 172 -21.34 -4.29 13.66
C VAL A 172 -21.83 -4.95 14.95
N THR A 173 -21.62 -6.27 15.08
CA THR A 173 -22.07 -7.01 16.26
C THR A 173 -21.16 -6.74 17.46
N THR A 174 -21.69 -6.81 18.67
CA THR A 174 -20.94 -6.68 19.94
C THR A 174 -19.74 -7.65 19.99
N GLY A 175 -19.95 -8.91 19.56
CA GLY A 175 -18.88 -9.90 19.47
C GLY A 175 -17.73 -9.48 18.56
N SER A 176 -18.05 -8.91 17.39
CA SER A 176 -17.04 -8.40 16.44
C SER A 176 -16.23 -7.21 17.02
N LEU A 177 -16.88 -6.34 17.80
CA LEU A 177 -16.22 -5.22 18.48
C LEU A 177 -15.35 -5.72 19.62
N CYS A 178 -15.84 -6.64 20.45
CA CYS A 178 -15.06 -7.25 21.53
C CYS A 178 -13.82 -7.96 20.98
N GLN A 179 -13.95 -8.71 19.91
CA GLN A 179 -12.82 -9.39 19.26
C GLN A 179 -11.77 -8.39 18.74
N ALA A 180 -12.20 -7.28 18.13
CA ALA A 180 -11.29 -6.24 17.65
C ALA A 180 -10.47 -5.59 18.76
N VAL A 181 -11.06 -5.42 19.96
CA VAL A 181 -10.44 -4.71 21.09
C VAL A 181 -9.68 -5.63 22.05
N CYS A 182 -10.08 -6.90 22.15
CA CYS A 182 -9.56 -7.85 23.17
C CYS A 182 -8.97 -9.13 22.58
N GLY A 183 -9.04 -9.32 21.25
CA GLY A 183 -8.63 -10.58 20.60
C GLY A 183 -9.50 -11.75 21.07
N ASP A 184 -8.87 -12.93 21.22
CA ASP A 184 -9.58 -14.19 21.57
C ASP A 184 -10.09 -14.27 23.01
N TYR A 185 -9.73 -13.31 23.88
CA TYR A 185 -10.11 -13.28 25.30
C TYR A 185 -11.28 -12.33 25.63
N TRP A 186 -12.27 -12.25 24.75
CA TRP A 186 -13.37 -11.29 24.85
C TRP A 186 -14.55 -11.71 25.77
N GLN A 187 -14.60 -12.95 26.24
CA GLN A 187 -15.70 -13.42 27.09
C GLN A 187 -15.79 -12.61 28.39
N GLY A 188 -16.96 -11.99 28.62
CA GLY A 188 -17.21 -11.12 29.77
C GLY A 188 -16.81 -9.66 29.61
N TYR A 189 -16.32 -9.26 28.41
CA TYR A 189 -15.85 -7.90 28.15
C TYR A 189 -16.95 -6.91 27.72
N GLU A 190 -18.20 -7.39 27.60
CA GLU A 190 -19.33 -6.61 27.09
C GLU A 190 -19.64 -5.35 27.90
N SER A 191 -19.52 -5.42 29.22
CA SER A 191 -19.71 -4.27 30.12
C SER A 191 -18.62 -3.20 29.94
N THR A 192 -17.38 -3.61 29.72
CA THR A 192 -16.24 -2.72 29.48
C THR A 192 -16.31 -2.08 28.10
N LEU A 193 -16.78 -2.84 27.09
CA LEU A 193 -17.03 -2.31 25.76
C LEU A 193 -18.05 -1.17 25.78
N ALA A 194 -19.16 -1.32 26.53
CA ALA A 194 -20.17 -0.27 26.68
C ALA A 194 -19.58 1.02 27.29
N THR A 195 -18.60 0.91 28.19
CA THR A 195 -17.89 2.05 28.73
C THR A 195 -17.04 2.75 27.67
N HIS A 196 -16.27 2.01 26.87
CA HIS A 196 -15.45 2.58 25.80
C HIS A 196 -16.31 3.23 24.71
N ILE A 197 -17.45 2.62 24.32
CA ILE A 197 -18.38 3.24 23.35
C ILE A 197 -18.97 4.54 23.87
N ARG A 198 -19.20 4.66 25.18
CA ARG A 198 -19.74 5.89 25.78
C ARG A 198 -18.72 7.02 25.82
N HIS A 199 -17.41 6.70 25.82
CA HIS A 199 -16.33 7.67 25.81
C HIS A 199 -15.96 8.16 24.41
N LEU A 200 -16.31 7.40 23.36
CA LEU A 200 -16.18 7.81 21.96
C LEU A 200 -17.26 8.82 21.58
#